data_3cc16fa679e87e9c64d577c23d935e55
#
_entry.id   3cc16fa679e87e9c64d577c23d935e55
#
_cell.length_a   1.000
_cell.length_b   1.000
_cell.length_c   1.000
_cell.angle_alpha   90.00
_cell.angle_beta   90.00
_cell.angle_gamma   90.00
#
_symmetry.space_group_name_H-M   'P 1'
#
loop_
_entity.id
_entity.type
_entity.pdbx_description
1 polymer ?
#
loop_
_entity_poly.entity_id
_entity_poly.type
_entity_poly.pdbx_seq_one_letter_code
_entity_poly.pdbx_strand_id
1 'polypeptide(L)'
;MDSDTKLLDAYSEAVTNAAARITPSVVNIEVRQKRQRGEAQGGGSGFFFTPDGFVLTNSHVVSGASQIDVTVLDGSRFGATVVGDDPHTDLAVIRISAPNQVAAQFGDSDAIRAGQLVVAVGNPYGFQCTVTAGVISALGRTMRAKSGRLIDSVIQTDAALNPGNSGGPLVDSRGDVIGVNTAVILPAQGICFAIGINTAKFVAARLIRDGRITRSYIGVAGQNVPLHRRVIRFYDLPLESGVLVMSVEKGSPAEQAGLREGDVIVSYGGKSIAGVDDLHRLLTEEQLGVAAPITAIRTAEKIEATIVPMRAAAD
;
A
#
# COMPACT_ATOMS: atom_id res chain seq x y z
N MET A 1 0.82 -41.65 -8.70
CA MET A 1 0.88 -40.36 -7.99
C MET A 1 1.07 -40.48 -6.47
N ASP A 2 1.16 -41.68 -5.90
CA ASP A 2 1.11 -41.89 -4.43
C ASP A 2 2.48 -42.13 -3.73
N SER A 3 3.59 -42.18 -4.47
CA SER A 3 4.91 -42.46 -3.90
C SER A 3 5.72 -41.21 -3.53
N ASP A 4 5.53 -40.10 -4.23
CA ASP A 4 6.29 -38.87 -3.98
C ASP A 4 5.86 -38.13 -2.70
N THR A 5 4.57 -38.20 -2.36
CA THR A 5 4.02 -37.54 -1.16
C THR A 5 4.62 -38.09 0.15
N LYS A 6 5.09 -39.33 0.15
CA LYS A 6 5.73 -39.98 1.34
C LYS A 6 7.17 -39.51 1.60
N LEU A 7 7.77 -38.79 0.66
CA LEU A 7 9.15 -38.30 0.76
C LEU A 7 9.22 -36.81 1.15
N LEU A 8 8.08 -36.10 1.22
CA LEU A 8 8.04 -34.70 1.63
C LEU A 8 8.16 -34.61 3.16
N ASP A 9 9.03 -33.74 3.61
CA ASP A 9 9.05 -33.34 5.02
C ASP A 9 7.93 -32.30 5.31
N ALA A 10 7.70 -32.01 6.59
CA ALA A 10 6.65 -31.12 7.03
C ALA A 10 6.76 -29.68 6.43
N TYR A 11 7.98 -29.22 6.16
CA TYR A 11 8.21 -27.94 5.51
C TYR A 11 7.74 -27.97 4.05
N SER A 12 8.17 -28.98 3.30
CA SER A 12 7.79 -29.15 1.89
C SER A 12 6.29 -29.36 1.74
N GLU A 13 5.66 -30.12 2.64
CA GLU A 13 4.20 -30.29 2.68
C GLU A 13 3.48 -28.96 2.91
N ALA A 14 3.93 -28.15 3.87
CA ALA A 14 3.33 -26.85 4.16
C ALA A 14 3.43 -25.89 2.96
N VAL A 15 4.60 -25.82 2.31
CA VAL A 15 4.81 -24.94 1.14
C VAL A 15 3.99 -25.40 -0.05
N THR A 16 4.01 -26.70 -0.38
CA THR A 16 3.29 -27.24 -1.55
C THR A 16 1.78 -27.14 -1.37
N ASN A 17 1.25 -27.40 -0.17
CA ASN A 17 -0.18 -27.29 0.12
C ASN A 17 -0.64 -25.84 0.06
N ALA A 18 0.11 -24.89 0.64
CA ALA A 18 -0.19 -23.47 0.57
C ALA A 18 -0.19 -22.98 -0.87
N ALA A 19 0.82 -23.34 -1.65
CA ALA A 19 0.93 -22.99 -3.07
C ALA A 19 -0.23 -23.59 -3.89
N ALA A 20 -0.55 -24.88 -3.72
CA ALA A 20 -1.64 -25.54 -4.43
C ALA A 20 -3.00 -24.89 -4.14
N ARG A 21 -3.23 -24.44 -2.90
CA ARG A 21 -4.48 -23.79 -2.49
C ARG A 21 -4.64 -22.40 -3.09
N ILE A 22 -3.58 -21.60 -3.17
CA ILE A 22 -3.68 -20.21 -3.63
C ILE A 22 -3.55 -20.07 -5.16
N THR A 23 -2.78 -20.95 -5.82
CA THR A 23 -2.50 -20.87 -7.26
C THR A 23 -3.74 -20.70 -8.14
N PRO A 24 -4.88 -21.36 -7.90
CA PRO A 24 -6.09 -21.18 -8.74
C PRO A 24 -6.65 -19.75 -8.70
N SER A 25 -6.31 -18.97 -7.67
CA SER A 25 -6.75 -17.57 -7.54
C SER A 25 -5.79 -16.58 -8.20
N VAL A 26 -4.54 -16.99 -8.52
CA VAL A 26 -3.48 -16.08 -8.99
C VAL A 26 -3.59 -15.87 -10.50
N VAL A 27 -3.44 -14.61 -10.90
CA VAL A 27 -3.51 -14.19 -12.30
C VAL A 27 -2.25 -13.43 -12.72
N ASN A 28 -1.93 -13.50 -14.01
CA ASN A 28 -0.99 -12.59 -14.67
C ASN A 28 -1.73 -11.34 -15.13
N ILE A 29 -1.10 -10.18 -14.99
CA ILE A 29 -1.62 -8.89 -15.45
C ILE A 29 -0.61 -8.28 -16.41
N GLU A 30 -1.03 -8.07 -17.65
CA GLU A 30 -0.28 -7.34 -18.66
C GLU A 30 -0.93 -5.99 -18.93
N VAL A 31 -0.13 -4.94 -18.98
CA VAL A 31 -0.60 -3.58 -19.22
C VAL A 31 0.09 -2.96 -20.42
N ARG A 32 -0.65 -2.17 -21.19
CA ARG A 32 -0.13 -1.31 -22.23
C ARG A 32 -0.34 0.14 -21.81
N GLN A 33 0.70 0.94 -21.96
CA GLN A 33 0.67 2.37 -21.66
C GLN A 33 1.02 3.16 -22.92
N LYS A 34 0.17 4.09 -23.32
CA LYS A 34 0.51 5.03 -24.39
C LYS A 34 1.53 6.04 -23.88
N ARG A 35 2.67 6.17 -24.57
CA ARG A 35 3.68 7.19 -24.32
C ARG A 35 3.84 8.08 -25.54
N GLN A 36 4.41 9.28 -25.35
CA GLN A 36 4.65 10.22 -26.47
C GLN A 36 5.51 9.64 -27.61
N ARG A 37 6.29 8.58 -27.35
CA ARG A 37 7.18 7.93 -28.33
C ARG A 37 6.89 6.42 -28.45
N GLY A 38 5.61 6.02 -28.48
CA GLY A 38 5.21 4.63 -28.68
C GLY A 38 4.46 4.02 -27.50
N GLU A 39 4.32 2.71 -27.49
CA GLU A 39 3.68 1.95 -26.41
C GLU A 39 4.75 1.36 -25.48
N ALA A 40 4.53 1.45 -24.20
CA ALA A 40 5.29 0.71 -23.20
C ALA A 40 4.44 -0.45 -22.70
N GLN A 41 5.07 -1.60 -22.49
CA GLN A 41 4.47 -2.76 -21.86
C GLN A 41 5.00 -2.91 -20.45
N GLY A 42 4.15 -3.33 -19.55
CA GLY A 42 4.45 -3.64 -18.17
C GLY A 42 3.55 -4.76 -17.68
N GLY A 43 3.72 -5.16 -16.46
CA GLY A 43 2.86 -6.18 -15.88
C GLY A 43 3.24 -6.56 -14.47
N GLY A 44 2.48 -7.47 -13.93
CA GLY A 44 2.62 -8.01 -12.60
C GLY A 44 1.68 -9.18 -12.39
N SER A 45 1.39 -9.44 -11.14
CA SER A 45 0.44 -10.45 -10.72
C SER A 45 -0.75 -9.81 -10.02
N GLY A 46 -1.80 -10.58 -9.85
CA GLY A 46 -2.93 -10.28 -9.01
C GLY A 46 -3.56 -11.57 -8.52
N PHE A 47 -4.63 -11.45 -7.76
CA PHE A 47 -5.40 -12.61 -7.35
C PHE A 47 -6.88 -12.28 -7.17
N PHE A 48 -7.73 -13.21 -7.53
CA PHE A 48 -9.16 -13.12 -7.25
C PHE A 48 -9.40 -13.15 -5.75
N PHE A 49 -10.22 -12.23 -5.25
CA PHE A 49 -10.65 -12.22 -3.86
C PHE A 49 -12.17 -12.27 -3.69
N THR A 50 -12.89 -12.26 -4.81
CA THR A 50 -14.33 -12.48 -4.85
C THR A 50 -14.69 -13.39 -6.02
N PRO A 51 -15.79 -14.14 -5.93
CA PRO A 51 -16.22 -15.05 -7.00
C PRO A 51 -16.80 -14.34 -8.23
N ASP A 52 -17.08 -13.05 -8.16
CA ASP A 52 -17.64 -12.23 -9.25
C ASP A 52 -16.60 -11.45 -10.05
N GLY A 53 -15.32 -11.84 -9.91
CA GLY A 53 -14.24 -11.43 -10.81
C GLY A 53 -13.47 -10.19 -10.38
N PHE A 54 -13.54 -9.76 -9.11
CA PHE A 54 -12.64 -8.74 -8.59
C PHE A 54 -11.26 -9.33 -8.32
N VAL A 55 -10.25 -8.66 -8.82
CA VAL A 55 -8.83 -9.00 -8.66
C VAL A 55 -8.14 -7.88 -7.90
N LEU A 56 -7.41 -8.24 -6.86
CA LEU A 56 -6.53 -7.34 -6.11
C LEU A 56 -5.12 -7.38 -6.71
N THR A 57 -4.51 -6.22 -6.84
CA THR A 57 -3.14 -6.04 -7.36
C THR A 57 -2.51 -4.77 -6.80
N ASN A 58 -1.29 -4.43 -7.24
CA ASN A 58 -0.70 -3.14 -6.89
C ASN A 58 -1.14 -2.01 -7.83
N SER A 59 -1.22 -0.79 -7.30
CA SER A 59 -1.45 0.43 -8.06
C SER A 59 -0.42 0.62 -9.16
N HIS A 60 0.86 0.44 -8.85
CA HIS A 60 1.93 0.63 -9.82
C HIS A 60 1.90 -0.36 -11.00
N VAL A 61 1.19 -1.49 -10.88
CA VAL A 61 0.99 -2.45 -11.97
C VAL A 61 0.00 -1.90 -13.01
N VAL A 62 -1.08 -1.24 -12.57
CA VAL A 62 -2.17 -0.80 -13.45
C VAL A 62 -2.19 0.70 -13.74
N SER A 63 -1.39 1.49 -13.01
CA SER A 63 -1.36 2.94 -13.13
C SER A 63 -1.01 3.40 -14.54
N GLY A 64 -1.82 4.30 -15.11
CA GLY A 64 -1.61 4.84 -16.46
C GLY A 64 -1.83 3.85 -17.60
N ALA A 65 -2.39 2.66 -17.33
CA ALA A 65 -2.68 1.68 -18.36
C ALA A 65 -3.79 2.16 -19.29
N SER A 66 -3.55 2.07 -20.60
CA SER A 66 -4.58 2.27 -21.63
C SER A 66 -5.36 0.99 -21.95
N GLN A 67 -4.75 -0.15 -21.66
CA GLN A 67 -5.34 -1.49 -21.79
C GLN A 67 -4.75 -2.40 -20.74
N ILE A 68 -5.60 -3.23 -20.13
CA ILE A 68 -5.22 -4.25 -19.15
C ILE A 68 -5.77 -5.57 -19.63
N ASP A 69 -4.89 -6.54 -19.76
CA ASP A 69 -5.22 -7.93 -20.10
C ASP A 69 -4.82 -8.82 -18.93
N VAL A 70 -5.70 -9.74 -18.54
CA VAL A 70 -5.49 -10.68 -17.45
C VAL A 70 -5.50 -12.10 -18.01
N THR A 71 -4.45 -12.86 -17.70
CA THR A 71 -4.37 -14.28 -18.04
C THR A 71 -4.59 -15.10 -16.78
N VAL A 72 -5.57 -15.99 -16.80
CA VAL A 72 -5.92 -16.91 -15.71
C VAL A 72 -5.14 -18.23 -15.85
N LEU A 73 -5.23 -19.10 -14.83
CA LEU A 73 -4.41 -20.31 -14.71
C LEU A 73 -4.49 -21.26 -15.92
N ASP A 74 -5.65 -21.36 -16.59
CA ASP A 74 -5.84 -22.21 -17.76
C ASP A 74 -5.29 -21.61 -19.07
N GLY A 75 -4.67 -20.42 -18.99
CA GLY A 75 -4.14 -19.67 -20.12
C GLY A 75 -5.16 -18.79 -20.83
N SER A 76 -6.42 -18.79 -20.42
CA SER A 76 -7.45 -17.92 -20.99
C SER A 76 -7.16 -16.45 -20.66
N ARG A 77 -7.38 -15.57 -21.63
CA ARG A 77 -7.08 -14.14 -21.54
C ARG A 77 -8.36 -13.29 -21.59
N PHE A 78 -8.47 -12.35 -20.70
CA PHE A 78 -9.63 -11.47 -20.54
C PHE A 78 -9.18 -10.01 -20.42
N GLY A 79 -9.93 -9.10 -21.06
CA GLY A 79 -9.77 -7.67 -20.81
C GLY A 79 -10.28 -7.30 -19.40
N ALA A 80 -9.56 -6.42 -18.72
CA ALA A 80 -9.91 -5.95 -17.40
C ALA A 80 -10.26 -4.47 -17.38
N THR A 81 -11.13 -4.08 -16.44
CA THR A 81 -11.44 -2.69 -16.10
C THR A 81 -10.93 -2.34 -14.74
N VAL A 82 -10.35 -1.14 -14.56
CA VAL A 82 -9.97 -0.63 -13.25
C VAL A 82 -11.25 -0.22 -12.51
N VAL A 83 -11.46 -0.80 -11.34
CA VAL A 83 -12.56 -0.47 -10.43
C VAL A 83 -12.16 0.70 -9.55
N GLY A 84 -10.92 0.69 -9.08
CA GLY A 84 -10.33 1.78 -8.32
C GLY A 84 -8.84 1.56 -8.11
N ASP A 85 -8.13 2.66 -7.90
CA ASP A 85 -6.68 2.72 -7.74
C ASP A 85 -6.31 3.66 -6.59
N ASP A 86 -5.40 3.22 -5.73
CA ASP A 86 -4.86 4.03 -4.64
C ASP A 86 -3.33 4.02 -4.63
N PRO A 87 -2.69 4.98 -5.31
CA PRO A 87 -1.23 5.10 -5.36
C PRO A 87 -0.56 5.31 -3.99
N HIS A 88 -1.31 5.76 -2.98
CA HIS A 88 -0.78 6.02 -1.65
C HIS A 88 -0.59 4.75 -0.81
N THR A 89 -1.39 3.73 -1.04
CA THR A 89 -1.22 2.40 -0.43
C THR A 89 -0.63 1.38 -1.40
N ASP A 90 -0.38 1.80 -2.66
CA ASP A 90 0.07 0.93 -3.75
C ASP A 90 -0.87 -0.27 -3.97
N LEU A 91 -2.18 -0.06 -3.88
CA LEU A 91 -3.19 -1.09 -4.09
C LEU A 91 -4.19 -0.66 -5.17
N ALA A 92 -4.63 -1.61 -5.98
CA ALA A 92 -5.68 -1.41 -6.97
C ALA A 92 -6.62 -2.61 -7.03
N VAL A 93 -7.85 -2.34 -7.43
CA VAL A 93 -8.86 -3.35 -7.74
C VAL A 93 -9.20 -3.25 -9.22
N ILE A 94 -9.08 -4.36 -9.93
CA ILE A 94 -9.55 -4.51 -11.31
C ILE A 94 -10.64 -5.57 -11.35
N ARG A 95 -11.43 -5.59 -12.41
CA ARG A 95 -12.49 -6.57 -12.62
C ARG A 95 -12.39 -7.20 -13.99
N ILE A 96 -12.57 -8.52 -14.05
CA ILE A 96 -12.73 -9.29 -15.29
C ILE A 96 -14.01 -10.10 -15.23
N SER A 97 -14.51 -10.46 -16.42
CA SER A 97 -15.65 -11.39 -16.57
C SER A 97 -15.11 -12.73 -17.09
N ALA A 98 -14.62 -13.56 -16.19
CA ALA A 98 -14.17 -14.92 -16.48
C ALA A 98 -15.08 -15.94 -15.78
N PRO A 99 -15.33 -17.12 -16.31
CA PRO A 99 -16.08 -18.18 -15.64
C PRO A 99 -15.23 -18.88 -14.57
N ASN A 100 -15.88 -19.45 -13.56
CA ASN A 100 -15.26 -20.39 -12.59
C ASN A 100 -14.05 -19.84 -11.81
N GLN A 101 -14.06 -18.54 -11.41
CA GLN A 101 -12.98 -18.00 -10.59
C GLN A 101 -12.98 -18.62 -9.19
N VAL A 102 -11.78 -18.92 -8.71
CA VAL A 102 -11.55 -19.33 -7.33
C VAL A 102 -11.08 -18.12 -6.53
N ALA A 103 -11.89 -17.68 -5.57
CA ALA A 103 -11.53 -16.56 -4.70
C ALA A 103 -10.54 -17.03 -3.62
N ALA A 104 -9.46 -16.26 -3.43
CA ALA A 104 -8.52 -16.47 -2.34
C ALA A 104 -9.18 -16.23 -0.97
N GLN A 105 -8.79 -17.02 0.01
CA GLN A 105 -9.21 -16.80 1.38
C GLN A 105 -8.29 -15.77 2.04
N PHE A 106 -8.87 -14.80 2.71
CA PHE A 106 -8.12 -13.79 3.46
C PHE A 106 -7.85 -14.25 4.89
N GLY A 107 -6.57 -14.22 5.27
CA GLY A 107 -6.12 -14.37 6.64
C GLY A 107 -6.25 -13.09 7.46
N ASP A 108 -5.37 -12.93 8.45
CA ASP A 108 -5.30 -11.77 9.34
C ASP A 108 -3.85 -11.33 9.53
N SER A 109 -3.50 -10.14 9.01
CA SER A 109 -2.14 -9.60 9.12
C SER A 109 -1.78 -9.07 10.50
N ASP A 110 -2.73 -8.93 11.42
CA ASP A 110 -2.46 -8.53 12.80
C ASP A 110 -2.16 -9.75 13.71
N ALA A 111 -2.54 -10.96 13.27
CA ALA A 111 -2.32 -12.20 14.01
C ALA A 111 -0.99 -12.91 13.67
N ILE A 112 -0.23 -12.42 12.67
CA ILE A 112 1.02 -13.04 12.23
C ILE A 112 2.19 -12.69 13.15
N ARG A 113 3.27 -13.49 13.07
CA ARG A 113 4.46 -13.34 13.93
C ARG A 113 5.76 -13.44 13.12
N ALA A 114 6.79 -12.73 13.56
CA ALA A 114 8.14 -12.92 13.01
C ALA A 114 8.60 -14.37 13.16
N GLY A 115 9.27 -14.92 12.14
CA GLY A 115 9.66 -16.31 12.03
C GLY A 115 8.58 -17.25 11.48
N GLN A 116 7.35 -16.81 11.27
CA GLN A 116 6.29 -17.61 10.67
C GLN A 116 6.58 -17.87 9.18
N LEU A 117 6.38 -19.13 8.73
CA LEU A 117 6.49 -19.51 7.32
C LEU A 117 5.52 -18.71 6.46
N VAL A 118 6.00 -18.22 5.34
CA VAL A 118 5.19 -17.56 4.30
C VAL A 118 5.57 -18.05 2.91
N VAL A 119 4.59 -18.03 2.02
CA VAL A 119 4.77 -18.38 0.61
C VAL A 119 4.30 -17.21 -0.25
N ALA A 120 5.20 -16.68 -1.06
CA ALA A 120 4.87 -15.66 -2.06
C ALA A 120 4.60 -16.33 -3.40
N VAL A 121 3.47 -15.98 -4.03
CA VAL A 121 3.06 -16.55 -5.31
C VAL A 121 2.82 -15.43 -6.30
N GLY A 122 3.27 -15.62 -7.53
CA GLY A 122 3.04 -14.72 -8.64
C GLY A 122 2.95 -15.49 -9.95
N ASN A 123 2.43 -14.84 -10.99
CA ASN A 123 2.36 -15.39 -12.34
C ASN A 123 2.95 -14.40 -13.35
N PRO A 124 4.28 -14.22 -13.37
CA PRO A 124 4.92 -13.15 -14.16
C PRO A 124 4.77 -13.32 -15.68
N TYR A 125 4.55 -14.55 -16.16
CA TYR A 125 4.54 -14.86 -17.60
C TYR A 125 3.23 -15.46 -18.11
N GLY A 126 2.22 -15.63 -17.27
CA GLY A 126 0.92 -16.16 -17.67
C GLY A 126 0.85 -17.67 -17.90
N PHE A 127 1.96 -18.40 -17.75
CA PHE A 127 2.01 -19.86 -18.01
C PHE A 127 1.98 -20.70 -16.75
N GLN A 128 2.81 -20.33 -15.78
CA GLN A 128 2.95 -21.05 -14.50
C GLN A 128 3.21 -20.06 -13.37
N CYS A 129 2.63 -20.34 -12.22
CA CYS A 129 2.92 -19.55 -11.03
C CYS A 129 4.35 -19.81 -10.56
N THR A 130 5.04 -18.74 -10.20
CA THR A 130 6.29 -18.78 -9.48
C THR A 130 5.98 -18.80 -7.99
N VAL A 131 6.56 -19.77 -7.27
CA VAL A 131 6.40 -19.97 -5.83
C VAL A 131 7.74 -19.74 -5.17
N THR A 132 7.77 -18.86 -4.17
CA THR A 132 8.94 -18.67 -3.30
C THR A 132 8.50 -18.72 -1.85
N ALA A 133 9.28 -19.39 -1.00
CA ALA A 133 9.00 -19.53 0.42
C ALA A 133 10.07 -18.84 1.26
N GLY A 134 9.68 -18.39 2.42
CA GLY A 134 10.55 -17.74 3.40
C GLY A 134 9.82 -17.60 4.72
N VAL A 135 10.24 -16.63 5.52
CA VAL A 135 9.62 -16.31 6.81
C VAL A 135 9.25 -14.84 6.88
N ILE A 136 8.38 -14.49 7.80
CA ILE A 136 8.17 -13.10 8.21
C ILE A 136 9.43 -12.65 8.95
N SER A 137 10.20 -11.76 8.34
CA SER A 137 11.45 -11.25 8.92
C SER A 137 11.17 -10.15 9.96
N ALA A 138 10.18 -9.29 9.72
CA ALA A 138 9.76 -8.24 10.65
C ALA A 138 8.34 -7.76 10.34
N LEU A 139 7.72 -7.15 11.35
CA LEU A 139 6.39 -6.53 11.30
C LEU A 139 6.47 -5.06 11.72
N GLY A 140 5.38 -4.31 11.48
CA GLY A 140 5.30 -2.90 11.85
C GLY A 140 6.28 -2.01 11.10
N ARG A 141 6.76 -2.44 9.95
CA ARG A 141 7.60 -1.63 9.06
C ARG A 141 6.74 -0.65 8.27
N THR A 142 7.40 0.40 7.79
CA THR A 142 6.83 1.35 6.84
C THR A 142 7.61 1.29 5.53
N MET A 143 6.92 1.52 4.43
CA MET A 143 7.53 1.61 3.10
C MET A 143 7.01 2.88 2.40
N ARG A 144 7.86 3.52 1.61
CA ARG A 144 7.45 4.70 0.83
C ARG A 144 6.84 4.27 -0.50
N ALA A 145 5.58 4.64 -0.71
CA ALA A 145 4.90 4.48 -1.99
C ALA A 145 5.54 5.36 -3.07
N LYS A 146 5.29 5.10 -4.34
CA LYS A 146 5.72 5.96 -5.46
C LYS A 146 5.16 7.38 -5.36
N SER A 147 4.01 7.55 -4.74
CA SER A 147 3.40 8.87 -4.43
C SER A 147 4.15 9.65 -3.36
N GLY A 148 5.21 9.10 -2.75
CA GLY A 148 5.97 9.71 -1.66
C GLY A 148 5.36 9.50 -0.26
N ARG A 149 4.16 8.97 -0.14
CA ARG A 149 3.50 8.70 1.14
C ARG A 149 4.02 7.40 1.78
N LEU A 150 4.03 7.31 3.11
CA LEU A 150 4.34 6.05 3.80
C LEU A 150 3.12 5.11 3.78
N ILE A 151 3.40 3.85 3.50
CA ILE A 151 2.49 2.72 3.70
C ILE A 151 2.88 2.11 5.05
N ASP A 152 1.95 2.11 5.98
CA ASP A 152 2.14 1.51 7.31
C ASP A 152 1.79 0.02 7.31
N SER A 153 2.16 -0.68 8.39
CA SER A 153 1.84 -2.10 8.62
C SER A 153 2.32 -3.02 7.50
N VAL A 154 3.51 -2.73 6.96
CA VAL A 154 4.14 -3.54 5.92
C VAL A 154 4.80 -4.77 6.55
N ILE A 155 4.61 -5.92 5.91
CA ILE A 155 5.24 -7.19 6.26
C ILE A 155 6.59 -7.26 5.55
N GLN A 156 7.68 -7.42 6.30
CA GLN A 156 9.00 -7.72 5.74
C GLN A 156 9.19 -9.24 5.70
N THR A 157 9.66 -9.76 4.57
CA THR A 157 9.95 -11.19 4.37
C THR A 157 11.24 -11.39 3.58
N ASP A 158 11.88 -12.53 3.75
CA ASP A 158 12.99 -13.02 2.93
C ASP A 158 12.53 -13.95 1.78
N ALA A 159 11.23 -14.26 1.69
CA ALA A 159 10.67 -14.90 0.50
C ALA A 159 10.99 -14.06 -0.73
N ALA A 160 11.72 -14.63 -1.69
CA ALA A 160 12.24 -13.88 -2.84
C ALA A 160 11.10 -13.33 -3.70
N LEU A 161 11.06 -12.00 -3.86
CA LEU A 161 10.16 -11.33 -4.79
C LEU A 161 10.92 -10.93 -6.04
N ASN A 162 10.58 -11.56 -7.15
CA ASN A 162 11.13 -11.25 -8.47
C ASN A 162 10.18 -10.30 -9.23
N PRO A 163 10.69 -9.57 -10.26
CA PRO A 163 9.84 -8.81 -11.17
C PRO A 163 8.69 -9.67 -11.70
N GLY A 164 7.46 -9.16 -11.60
CA GLY A 164 6.24 -9.87 -11.96
C GLY A 164 5.50 -10.53 -10.79
N ASN A 165 6.11 -10.69 -9.60
CA ASN A 165 5.40 -11.15 -8.41
C ASN A 165 4.63 -10.02 -7.71
N SER A 166 4.91 -8.74 -8.04
CA SER A 166 4.18 -7.59 -7.51
C SER A 166 2.68 -7.70 -7.80
N GLY A 167 1.86 -7.46 -6.80
CA GLY A 167 0.41 -7.62 -6.82
C GLY A 167 -0.08 -9.04 -6.53
N GLY A 168 0.80 -10.04 -6.56
CA GLY A 168 0.48 -11.41 -6.16
C GLY A 168 0.33 -11.55 -4.64
N PRO A 169 -0.27 -12.66 -4.16
CA PRO A 169 -0.50 -12.90 -2.75
C PRO A 169 0.77 -13.35 -2.02
N LEU A 170 0.92 -12.91 -0.76
CA LEU A 170 1.73 -13.53 0.27
C LEU A 170 0.79 -14.33 1.18
N VAL A 171 1.01 -15.62 1.32
CA VAL A 171 0.13 -16.50 2.09
C VAL A 171 0.85 -17.15 3.27
N ASP A 172 0.10 -17.53 4.28
CA ASP A 172 0.59 -18.36 5.39
C ASP A 172 0.66 -19.86 4.99
N SER A 173 1.09 -20.71 5.90
CA SER A 173 1.22 -22.17 5.67
C SER A 173 -0.11 -22.87 5.37
N ARG A 174 -1.25 -22.22 5.61
CA ARG A 174 -2.58 -22.74 5.27
C ARG A 174 -3.05 -22.27 3.89
N GLY A 175 -2.30 -21.39 3.23
CA GLY A 175 -2.67 -20.78 1.98
C GLY A 175 -3.66 -19.59 2.12
N ASP A 176 -3.85 -19.08 3.34
CA ASP A 176 -4.64 -17.87 3.57
C ASP A 176 -3.79 -16.63 3.29
N VAL A 177 -4.33 -15.67 2.55
CA VAL A 177 -3.61 -14.46 2.16
C VAL A 177 -3.41 -13.54 3.36
N ILE A 178 -2.16 -13.25 3.69
CA ILE A 178 -1.75 -12.35 4.77
C ILE A 178 -1.19 -11.03 4.26
N GLY A 179 -0.87 -10.93 2.97
CA GLY A 179 -0.38 -9.70 2.35
C GLY A 179 -0.42 -9.71 0.84
N VAL A 180 -0.15 -8.54 0.24
CA VAL A 180 0.00 -8.32 -1.20
C VAL A 180 1.46 -7.96 -1.48
N ASN A 181 2.16 -8.79 -2.25
CA ASN A 181 3.56 -8.58 -2.61
C ASN A 181 3.73 -7.24 -3.36
N THR A 182 4.70 -6.41 -2.99
CA THR A 182 4.83 -5.09 -3.64
C THR A 182 6.24 -4.74 -4.04
N ALA A 183 7.22 -4.74 -3.16
CA ALA A 183 8.52 -4.17 -3.44
C ALA A 183 9.67 -5.00 -2.91
N VAL A 184 10.82 -4.82 -3.58
CA VAL A 184 12.15 -5.31 -3.16
C VAL A 184 13.05 -4.10 -2.99
N ILE A 185 13.82 -4.05 -1.90
CA ILE A 185 14.88 -3.05 -1.76
C ILE A 185 16.11 -3.50 -2.55
N LEU A 186 16.35 -2.88 -3.69
CA LEU A 186 17.60 -3.04 -4.42
C LEU A 186 18.63 -2.01 -3.91
N PRO A 187 19.89 -2.40 -3.56
CA PRO A 187 20.54 -3.68 -3.84
C PRO A 187 20.50 -4.72 -2.68
N ALA A 188 19.67 -4.53 -1.65
CA ALA A 188 19.63 -5.44 -0.50
C ALA A 188 18.93 -6.75 -0.87
N GLN A 189 19.66 -7.86 -0.88
CA GLN A 189 19.11 -9.20 -1.07
C GLN A 189 18.35 -9.66 0.18
N GLY A 190 17.20 -10.34 0.00
CA GLY A 190 16.44 -10.91 1.10
C GLY A 190 15.61 -9.89 1.90
N ILE A 191 15.43 -8.65 1.38
CA ILE A 191 14.53 -7.67 1.98
C ILE A 191 13.40 -7.38 1.00
N CYS A 192 12.30 -8.09 1.20
CA CYS A 192 11.08 -7.99 0.42
C CYS A 192 9.94 -7.47 1.30
N PHE A 193 8.97 -6.81 0.68
CA PHE A 193 7.83 -6.22 1.38
C PHE A 193 6.50 -6.64 0.78
N ALA A 194 5.52 -6.85 1.64
CA ALA A 194 4.13 -7.02 1.27
C ALA A 194 3.24 -6.09 2.11
N ILE A 195 2.19 -5.57 1.49
CA ILE A 195 1.17 -4.76 2.17
C ILE A 195 0.28 -5.72 2.96
N GLY A 196 0.09 -5.47 4.26
CA GLY A 196 -0.72 -6.33 5.11
C GLY A 196 -2.16 -6.48 4.60
N ILE A 197 -2.71 -7.69 4.70
CA ILE A 197 -4.02 -8.00 4.12
C ILE A 197 -5.16 -7.20 4.78
N ASN A 198 -5.04 -6.82 6.07
CA ASN A 198 -6.07 -6.01 6.72
C ASN A 198 -6.15 -4.60 6.11
N THR A 199 -5.01 -3.99 5.76
CA THR A 199 -4.96 -2.76 4.96
C THR A 199 -5.61 -2.99 3.59
N ALA A 200 -5.28 -4.09 2.92
CA ALA A 200 -5.80 -4.41 1.60
C ALA A 200 -7.32 -4.64 1.61
N LYS A 201 -7.88 -5.30 2.64
CA LYS A 201 -9.34 -5.45 2.84
C LYS A 201 -10.04 -4.10 2.92
N PHE A 202 -9.50 -3.19 3.75
CA PHE A 202 -10.06 -1.86 3.92
C PHE A 202 -10.04 -1.07 2.61
N VAL A 203 -8.89 -1.05 1.93
CA VAL A 203 -8.70 -0.32 0.66
C VAL A 203 -9.60 -0.91 -0.43
N ALA A 204 -9.61 -2.24 -0.62
CA ALA A 204 -10.41 -2.89 -1.64
C ALA A 204 -11.92 -2.61 -1.46
N ALA A 205 -12.43 -2.68 -0.23
CA ALA A 205 -13.83 -2.36 0.05
C ALA A 205 -14.19 -0.92 -0.35
N ARG A 206 -13.30 0.05 -0.09
CA ARG A 206 -13.47 1.46 -0.48
C ARG A 206 -13.38 1.64 -1.99
N LEU A 207 -12.40 1.01 -2.64
CA LEU A 207 -12.25 1.07 -4.09
C LEU A 207 -13.46 0.49 -4.84
N ILE A 208 -14.03 -0.61 -4.34
CA ILE A 208 -15.26 -1.19 -4.93
C ILE A 208 -16.46 -0.25 -4.75
N ARG A 209 -16.63 0.32 -3.56
CA ARG A 209 -17.78 1.16 -3.23
C ARG A 209 -17.71 2.55 -3.87
N ASP A 210 -16.54 3.20 -3.81
CA ASP A 210 -16.37 4.63 -4.09
C ASP A 210 -15.45 4.89 -5.29
N GLY A 211 -14.80 3.87 -5.86
CA GLY A 211 -13.81 3.94 -6.93
C GLY A 211 -12.46 4.55 -6.51
N ARG A 212 -12.35 5.05 -5.28
CA ARG A 212 -11.17 5.76 -4.76
C ARG A 212 -11.13 5.76 -3.24
N ILE A 213 -9.95 6.06 -2.69
CA ILE A 213 -9.79 6.38 -1.27
C ILE A 213 -9.87 7.89 -1.09
N THR A 214 -10.84 8.33 -0.32
CA THR A 214 -10.95 9.75 0.05
C THR A 214 -10.04 10.03 1.23
N ARG A 215 -9.22 11.07 1.12
CA ARG A 215 -8.37 11.58 2.19
C ARG A 215 -8.63 13.06 2.38
N SER A 216 -8.46 13.53 3.59
CA SER A 216 -8.49 14.95 3.87
C SER A 216 -7.13 15.60 3.59
N TYR A 217 -7.14 16.90 3.38
CA TYR A 217 -6.04 17.69 2.92
C TYR A 217 -6.10 19.09 3.53
N ILE A 218 -4.94 19.67 3.82
CA ILE A 218 -4.85 21.01 4.41
C ILE A 218 -4.15 22.04 3.52
N GLY A 219 -3.51 21.63 2.43
CA GLY A 219 -2.90 22.52 1.44
C GLY A 219 -1.54 23.06 1.81
N VAL A 220 -0.67 22.22 2.37
CA VAL A 220 0.74 22.57 2.59
C VAL A 220 1.66 21.60 1.86
N ALA A 221 2.73 22.10 1.26
CA ALA A 221 3.91 21.31 0.95
C ALA A 221 4.83 21.38 2.17
N GLY A 222 5.22 20.23 2.70
CA GLY A 222 5.96 20.14 3.94
C GLY A 222 7.24 19.32 3.85
N GLN A 223 8.20 19.65 4.70
CA GLN A 223 9.46 18.92 4.86
C GLN A 223 9.74 18.70 6.35
N ASN A 224 10.27 17.52 6.70
CA ASN A 224 10.70 17.25 8.07
C ASN A 224 11.92 18.10 8.43
N VAL A 225 11.87 18.80 9.58
CA VAL A 225 12.99 19.59 10.08
C VAL A 225 13.17 19.37 11.60
N PRO A 226 14.41 19.39 12.09
CA PRO A 226 14.65 19.40 13.52
C PRO A 226 14.20 20.75 14.13
N LEU A 227 13.68 20.70 15.34
CA LEU A 227 13.33 21.90 16.12
C LEU A 227 14.55 22.40 16.89
N HIS A 228 14.64 23.72 17.03
CA HIS A 228 15.70 24.31 17.83
C HIS A 228 15.53 23.99 19.31
N ARG A 229 16.56 23.52 20.01
CA ARG A 229 16.51 23.09 21.42
C ARG A 229 15.93 24.14 22.38
N ARG A 230 16.14 25.43 22.09
CA ARG A 230 15.55 26.51 22.91
C ARG A 230 14.04 26.57 22.79
N VAL A 231 13.47 26.34 21.57
CA VAL A 231 12.03 26.30 21.31
C VAL A 231 11.41 25.09 22.01
N ILE A 232 12.05 23.92 21.89
CA ILE A 232 11.60 22.69 22.56
C ILE A 232 11.46 22.92 24.06
N ARG A 233 12.51 23.45 24.71
CA ARG A 233 12.52 23.70 26.16
C ARG A 233 11.56 24.80 26.58
N PHE A 234 11.42 25.85 25.77
CA PHE A 234 10.57 27.00 26.13
C PHE A 234 9.08 26.64 26.10
N TYR A 235 8.67 25.82 25.12
CA TYR A 235 7.26 25.39 24.95
C TYR A 235 6.99 23.98 25.50
N ASP A 236 7.97 23.36 26.15
CA ASP A 236 7.88 21.98 26.66
C ASP A 236 7.34 20.99 25.61
N LEU A 237 7.92 21.06 24.41
CA LEU A 237 7.45 20.23 23.30
C LEU A 237 7.91 18.78 23.49
N PRO A 238 7.01 17.79 23.30
CA PRO A 238 7.33 16.38 23.48
C PRO A 238 8.07 15.74 22.30
N LEU A 239 8.61 16.57 21.39
CA LEU A 239 9.25 16.12 20.14
C LEU A 239 10.43 17.01 19.76
N GLU A 240 11.37 16.46 18.98
CA GLU A 240 12.59 17.13 18.53
C GLU A 240 12.54 17.59 17.06
N SER A 241 11.44 17.32 16.35
CA SER A 241 11.26 17.66 14.95
C SER A 241 9.80 18.06 14.66
N GLY A 242 9.55 18.60 13.49
CA GLY A 242 8.22 18.98 13.01
C GLY A 242 8.18 19.10 11.49
N VAL A 243 7.07 19.60 10.95
CA VAL A 243 6.86 19.80 9.51
C VAL A 243 7.05 21.28 9.17
N LEU A 244 8.16 21.62 8.51
CA LEU A 244 8.38 22.95 7.93
C LEU A 244 7.43 23.12 6.73
N VAL A 245 6.63 24.16 6.76
CA VAL A 245 5.77 24.58 5.66
C VAL A 245 6.65 25.25 4.58
N MET A 246 6.83 24.56 3.46
CA MET A 246 7.59 25.03 2.31
C MET A 246 6.77 25.92 1.38
N SER A 247 5.47 25.65 1.30
CA SER A 247 4.49 26.49 0.60
C SER A 247 3.09 26.20 1.12
N VAL A 248 2.21 27.19 0.95
CA VAL A 248 0.79 27.09 1.27
C VAL A 248 0.01 27.31 -0.01
N GLU A 249 -0.92 26.41 -0.32
CA GLU A 249 -1.76 26.51 -1.50
C GLU A 249 -2.83 27.57 -1.30
N LYS A 250 -3.04 28.39 -2.34
CA LYS A 250 -4.04 29.47 -2.31
C LYS A 250 -5.47 28.93 -2.19
N GLY A 251 -6.26 29.48 -1.31
CA GLY A 251 -7.63 29.04 -1.03
C GLY A 251 -7.72 27.79 -0.16
N SER A 252 -6.59 27.23 0.28
CA SER A 252 -6.54 26.03 1.08
C SER A 252 -6.95 26.24 2.54
N PRO A 253 -7.29 25.17 3.28
CA PRO A 253 -7.50 25.22 4.72
C PRO A 253 -6.33 25.83 5.49
N ALA A 254 -5.10 25.56 5.08
CA ALA A 254 -3.91 26.12 5.73
C ALA A 254 -3.81 27.63 5.55
N GLU A 255 -4.09 28.15 4.35
CA GLU A 255 -4.14 29.61 4.13
C GLU A 255 -5.23 30.26 4.98
N GLN A 256 -6.43 29.67 5.01
CA GLN A 256 -7.56 30.16 5.80
C GLN A 256 -7.27 30.13 7.30
N ALA A 257 -6.52 29.13 7.79
CA ALA A 257 -6.05 29.05 9.17
C ALA A 257 -4.87 30.00 9.49
N GLY A 258 -4.36 30.75 8.49
CA GLY A 258 -3.28 31.71 8.66
C GLY A 258 -1.88 31.09 8.75
N LEU A 259 -1.71 29.82 8.33
CA LEU A 259 -0.39 29.22 8.16
C LEU A 259 0.36 29.90 7.02
N ARG A 260 1.69 29.98 7.16
CA ARG A 260 2.58 30.63 6.20
C ARG A 260 3.80 29.78 5.92
N GLU A 261 4.45 30.04 4.80
CA GLU A 261 5.78 29.54 4.52
C GLU A 261 6.74 29.91 5.66
N GLY A 262 7.56 28.93 6.09
CA GLY A 262 8.48 29.06 7.23
C GLY A 262 7.88 28.67 8.59
N ASP A 263 6.58 28.41 8.70
CA ASP A 263 6.00 27.81 9.91
C ASP A 263 6.46 26.38 10.09
N VAL A 264 6.65 25.92 11.32
CA VAL A 264 6.92 24.51 11.62
C VAL A 264 5.74 23.93 12.39
N ILE A 265 4.96 23.07 11.74
CA ILE A 265 3.81 22.39 12.35
C ILE A 265 4.34 21.37 13.35
N VAL A 266 3.85 21.42 14.60
CA VAL A 266 4.26 20.55 15.71
C VAL A 266 3.09 19.78 16.32
N SER A 267 1.84 20.16 16.04
CA SER A 267 0.65 19.47 16.53
C SER A 267 -0.53 19.62 15.58
N TYR A 268 -1.37 18.58 15.48
CA TYR A 268 -2.64 18.59 14.76
C TYR A 268 -3.66 17.72 15.53
N GLY A 269 -4.88 18.25 15.75
CA GLY A 269 -5.94 17.53 16.45
C GLY A 269 -5.54 17.12 17.88
N GLY A 270 -4.69 17.90 18.55
CA GLY A 270 -4.16 17.60 19.89
C GLY A 270 -3.07 16.50 19.91
N LYS A 271 -2.67 15.97 18.75
CA LYS A 271 -1.58 14.99 18.64
C LYS A 271 -0.31 15.64 18.14
N SER A 272 0.84 15.23 18.69
CA SER A 272 2.15 15.72 18.28
C SER A 272 2.51 15.26 16.86
N ILE A 273 3.16 16.14 16.09
CA ILE A 273 3.59 15.92 14.72
C ILE A 273 5.11 16.05 14.63
N ALA A 274 5.81 14.93 14.52
CA ALA A 274 7.26 14.91 14.36
C ALA A 274 7.67 14.98 12.88
N GLY A 275 6.75 14.71 11.95
CA GLY A 275 7.04 14.71 10.51
C GLY A 275 5.79 14.66 9.64
N VAL A 276 6.02 14.76 8.33
CA VAL A 276 4.97 14.75 7.29
C VAL A 276 4.11 13.49 7.37
N ASP A 277 4.71 12.37 7.70
CA ASP A 277 4.01 11.08 7.77
C ASP A 277 3.01 11.04 8.92
N ASP A 278 3.33 11.64 10.08
CA ASP A 278 2.38 11.75 11.20
C ASP A 278 1.17 12.61 10.80
N LEU A 279 1.41 13.72 10.13
CA LEU A 279 0.35 14.57 9.61
C LEU A 279 -0.53 13.81 8.61
N HIS A 280 0.07 13.04 7.71
CA HIS A 280 -0.65 12.21 6.74
C HIS A 280 -1.51 11.12 7.40
N ARG A 281 -1.05 10.49 8.50
CA ARG A 281 -1.84 9.49 9.23
C ARG A 281 -3.08 10.09 9.88
N LEU A 282 -3.02 11.34 10.27
CA LEU A 282 -4.12 12.04 10.91
C LEU A 282 -5.13 12.63 9.92
N LEU A 283 -4.69 12.96 8.70
CA LEU A 283 -5.55 13.50 7.64
C LEU A 283 -6.33 12.39 6.92
N THR A 284 -7.24 11.75 7.64
CA THR A 284 -8.14 10.71 7.15
C THR A 284 -9.45 11.29 6.58
N GLU A 285 -10.28 10.44 5.96
CA GLU A 285 -11.61 10.83 5.50
C GLU A 285 -12.49 11.36 6.64
N GLU A 286 -12.35 10.82 7.85
CA GLU A 286 -13.13 11.21 9.03
C GLU A 286 -12.87 12.66 9.46
N GLN A 287 -11.75 13.24 9.03
CA GLN A 287 -11.39 14.63 9.32
C GLN A 287 -11.95 15.64 8.31
N LEU A 288 -12.61 15.17 7.24
CA LEU A 288 -13.22 16.04 6.24
C LEU A 288 -14.29 16.95 6.87
N GLY A 289 -14.09 18.27 6.76
CA GLY A 289 -15.03 19.27 7.30
C GLY A 289 -15.06 19.35 8.82
N VAL A 290 -14.19 18.60 9.53
CA VAL A 290 -14.10 18.64 11.00
C VAL A 290 -13.04 19.66 11.41
N ALA A 291 -13.45 20.65 12.20
CA ALA A 291 -12.54 21.63 12.75
C ALA A 291 -11.59 20.98 13.77
N ALA A 292 -10.30 21.17 13.58
CA ALA A 292 -9.26 20.63 14.44
C ALA A 292 -8.23 21.71 14.82
N PRO A 293 -7.69 21.69 16.06
CA PRO A 293 -6.62 22.60 16.43
C PRO A 293 -5.33 22.21 15.70
N ILE A 294 -4.59 23.19 15.24
CA ILE A 294 -3.26 23.06 14.67
C ILE A 294 -2.30 24.01 15.40
N THR A 295 -1.13 23.50 15.74
CA THR A 295 -0.09 24.31 16.38
C THR A 295 1.15 24.34 15.50
N ALA A 296 1.68 25.52 15.28
CA ALA A 296 2.92 25.73 14.53
C ALA A 296 3.86 26.68 15.29
N ILE A 297 5.14 26.59 15.00
CA ILE A 297 6.18 27.52 15.46
C ILE A 297 6.54 28.44 14.30
N ARG A 298 6.34 29.72 14.47
CA ARG A 298 6.73 30.78 13.51
C ARG A 298 7.90 31.57 14.07
N THR A 299 9.07 31.41 13.47
CA THR A 299 10.34 31.96 13.99
C THR A 299 10.66 31.45 15.38
N ALA A 300 10.06 31.97 16.44
CA ALA A 300 10.17 31.53 17.81
C ALA A 300 8.84 31.59 18.58
N GLU A 301 7.76 32.01 17.93
CA GLU A 301 6.44 32.17 18.52
C GLU A 301 5.58 30.92 18.24
N LYS A 302 4.80 30.51 19.25
CA LYS A 302 3.81 29.45 19.12
C LYS A 302 2.53 30.03 18.53
N ILE A 303 2.13 29.54 17.37
CA ILE A 303 0.91 29.90 16.69
C ILE A 303 -0.11 28.77 16.90
N GLU A 304 -1.28 29.11 17.38
CA GLU A 304 -2.41 28.20 17.53
C GLU A 304 -3.55 28.68 16.63
N ALA A 305 -4.07 27.78 15.82
CA ALA A 305 -5.17 28.06 14.90
C ALA A 305 -6.14 26.88 14.84
N THR A 306 -7.31 27.13 14.30
CA THR A 306 -8.27 26.07 13.95
C THR A 306 -8.24 25.88 12.45
N ILE A 307 -8.13 24.63 12.00
CA ILE A 307 -8.12 24.26 10.59
C ILE A 307 -9.23 23.28 10.29
N VAL A 308 -9.88 23.45 9.12
CA VAL A 308 -10.95 22.56 8.66
C VAL A 308 -10.47 21.87 7.38
N PRO A 309 -10.00 20.62 7.47
CA PRO A 309 -9.50 19.91 6.29
C PRO A 309 -10.58 19.74 5.22
N MET A 310 -10.18 19.86 3.97
CA MET A 310 -11.02 19.67 2.80
C MET A 310 -10.69 18.33 2.12
N ARG A 311 -11.49 17.94 1.13
CA ARG A 311 -11.19 16.81 0.25
C ARG A 311 -9.99 17.19 -0.61
N ALA A 312 -8.96 16.32 -0.67
CA ALA A 312 -7.91 16.47 -1.66
C ALA A 312 -8.54 16.47 -3.07
N ALA A 313 -8.10 17.37 -3.93
CA ALA A 313 -8.49 17.31 -5.34
C ALA A 313 -8.08 15.93 -5.88
N ALA A 314 -8.91 15.35 -6.73
CA ALA A 314 -8.53 14.13 -7.43
C ALA A 314 -7.39 14.49 -8.39
N ASP A 315 -6.24 13.79 -8.26
CA ASP A 315 -5.12 13.86 -9.20
C ASP A 315 -5.52 13.30 -10.57
#